data_3fc8d8e100f79c5e789066c6250c4501
#
_entry.id   3fc8d8e100f79c5e789066c6250c4501
#
_cell.length_a   1.000
_cell.length_b   1.000
_cell.length_c   1.000
_cell.angle_alpha   90.00
_cell.angle_beta   90.00
_cell.angle_gamma   90.00
#
_symmetry.space_group_name_H-M   'P 1'
#
loop_
_entity.id
_entity.type
_entity.pdbx_description
1 polymer ?
#
loop_
_entity_poly.entity_id
_entity_poly.type
_entity_poly.pdbx_seq_one_letter_code
_entity_poly.pdbx_strand_id
1 'polypeptide(L)'
;MAGAQVADLGRFLERMTSEPFVDGATDCILTVADWIVLSGHPDPAEPFRGRYRTALGRERIVRREGGLLAMMQRGADRASLQQTASPRPGDVGLVSMSGLELAAICLGTRWAAKGSGVVVAEPEKIIRAWRV
;
A
#
# COMPACT_ATOMS: atom_id res chain seq x y z
N MET A 1 -0.77 -21.55 -3.43
CA MET A 1 -0.13 -20.26 -3.46
C MET A 1 -0.46 -19.40 -2.27
N ALA A 2 -1.60 -19.59 -1.64
CA ALA A 2 -1.95 -18.85 -0.42
C ALA A 2 -0.92 -19.03 0.70
N GLY A 3 -0.39 -20.25 0.90
CA GLY A 3 0.64 -20.50 1.92
C GLY A 3 1.96 -19.80 1.63
N ALA A 4 2.38 -19.75 0.37
CA ALA A 4 3.60 -19.05 -0.04
C ALA A 4 3.40 -17.53 0.14
N GLN A 5 2.23 -17.02 -0.17
CA GLN A 5 1.89 -15.60 -0.02
C GLN A 5 1.93 -15.18 1.46
N VAL A 6 1.41 -15.99 2.37
CA VAL A 6 1.46 -15.70 3.81
C VAL A 6 2.90 -15.70 4.32
N ALA A 7 3.74 -16.65 3.87
CA ALA A 7 5.15 -16.69 4.23
C ALA A 7 5.90 -15.45 3.73
N ASP A 8 5.59 -15.01 2.50
CA ASP A 8 6.19 -13.82 1.90
C ASP A 8 5.76 -12.53 2.62
N LEU A 9 4.54 -12.49 3.13
CA LEU A 9 4.05 -11.33 3.90
C LEU A 9 4.91 -11.08 5.15
N GLY A 10 5.25 -12.12 5.89
CA GLY A 10 6.12 -11.99 7.06
C GLY A 10 7.47 -11.39 6.70
N ARG A 11 8.10 -11.87 5.64
CA ARG A 11 9.36 -11.33 5.14
C ARG A 11 9.22 -9.88 4.66
N PHE A 12 8.11 -9.59 3.99
CA PHE A 12 7.86 -8.24 3.51
C PHE A 12 7.71 -7.26 4.66
N LEU A 13 7.05 -7.66 5.74
CA LEU A 13 6.93 -6.84 6.95
C LEU A 13 8.28 -6.57 7.59
N GLU A 14 9.17 -7.55 7.64
CA GLU A 14 10.54 -7.36 8.10
C GLU A 14 11.27 -6.34 7.24
N ARG A 15 11.13 -6.43 5.93
CA ARG A 15 11.69 -5.47 4.99
C ARG A 15 11.15 -4.07 5.23
N MET A 16 9.84 -3.92 5.42
CA MET A 16 9.21 -2.63 5.73
C MET A 16 9.81 -2.01 6.99
N THR A 17 10.09 -2.84 8.00
CA THR A 17 10.63 -2.38 9.27
C THR A 17 12.08 -1.92 9.13
N SER A 18 12.89 -2.62 8.34
CA SER A 18 14.32 -2.37 8.24
C SER A 18 14.70 -1.30 7.22
N GLU A 19 13.90 -1.10 6.18
CA GLU A 19 14.18 -0.10 5.16
C GLU A 19 13.79 1.30 5.64
N PRO A 20 14.62 2.32 5.37
CA PRO A 20 14.26 3.70 5.70
C PRO A 20 13.10 4.18 4.84
N PHE A 21 12.36 5.18 5.34
CA PHE A 21 11.33 5.84 4.54
C PHE A 21 12.01 6.83 3.58
N VAL A 22 11.82 6.61 2.29
CA VAL A 22 12.38 7.48 1.24
C VAL A 22 11.29 7.78 0.24
N ASP A 23 10.91 9.05 0.12
CA ASP A 23 9.92 9.46 -0.87
C ASP A 23 10.36 9.09 -2.28
N GLY A 24 9.47 8.47 -3.03
CA GLY A 24 9.75 8.00 -4.38
C GLY A 24 10.41 6.64 -4.47
N ALA A 25 10.71 6.01 -3.35
CA ALA A 25 11.34 4.68 -3.29
C ALA A 25 10.64 3.75 -2.30
N THR A 26 10.62 4.10 -1.02
CA THR A 26 10.12 3.27 0.07
C THR A 26 9.08 4.00 0.92
N ASP A 27 8.29 4.88 0.32
CA ASP A 27 7.17 5.54 0.98
C ASP A 27 5.96 4.59 1.09
N CYS A 28 4.90 5.04 1.75
CA CYS A 28 3.74 4.20 2.01
C CYS A 28 3.04 3.73 0.73
N ILE A 29 3.01 4.55 -0.30
CA ILE A 29 2.34 4.25 -1.57
C ILE A 29 3.13 3.19 -2.34
N LEU A 30 4.42 3.42 -2.53
CA LEU A 30 5.27 2.52 -3.31
C LEU A 30 5.54 1.20 -2.57
N THR A 31 5.55 1.20 -1.24
CA THR A 31 5.69 -0.02 -0.46
C THR A 31 4.50 -0.97 -0.70
N VAL A 32 3.29 -0.44 -0.70
CA VAL A 32 2.10 -1.24 -1.02
C VAL A 32 2.16 -1.74 -2.46
N ALA A 33 2.61 -0.89 -3.39
CA ALA A 33 2.79 -1.30 -4.78
C ALA A 33 3.82 -2.42 -4.92
N ASP A 34 4.93 -2.36 -4.20
CA ASP A 34 5.95 -3.41 -4.19
C ASP A 34 5.36 -4.74 -3.71
N TRP A 35 4.52 -4.72 -2.68
CA TRP A 35 3.85 -5.93 -2.20
C TRP A 35 2.96 -6.54 -3.28
N ILE A 36 2.21 -5.71 -4.00
CA ILE A 36 1.34 -6.17 -5.08
C ILE A 36 2.16 -6.83 -6.20
N VAL A 37 3.28 -6.23 -6.58
CA VAL A 37 4.19 -6.80 -7.59
C VAL A 37 4.78 -8.12 -7.10
N LEU A 38 5.25 -8.17 -5.88
CA LEU A 38 5.82 -9.38 -5.28
C LEU A 38 4.80 -10.52 -5.24
N SER A 39 3.53 -10.18 -5.10
CA SER A 39 2.43 -11.15 -5.08
C SER A 39 2.03 -11.63 -6.48
N GLY A 40 2.72 -11.19 -7.54
CA GLY A 40 2.53 -11.70 -8.90
C GLY A 40 1.63 -10.87 -9.79
N HIS A 41 1.28 -9.65 -9.39
CA HIS A 41 0.42 -8.77 -10.18
C HIS A 41 1.23 -7.73 -10.96
N PRO A 42 0.65 -7.13 -12.01
CA PRO A 42 1.25 -5.96 -12.66
C PRO A 42 1.47 -4.83 -11.67
N ASP A 43 2.44 -3.96 -11.94
CA ASP A 43 2.79 -2.85 -11.05
C ASP A 43 1.71 -1.77 -11.06
N PRO A 44 1.00 -1.56 -9.95
CA PRO A 44 -0.03 -0.52 -9.87
C PRO A 44 0.55 0.89 -9.88
N ALA A 45 1.84 1.05 -9.56
CA ALA A 45 2.51 2.34 -9.45
C ALA A 45 3.46 2.62 -10.61
N GLU A 46 3.42 1.84 -11.68
CA GLU A 46 4.33 1.97 -12.82
C GLU A 46 4.45 3.42 -13.32
N PRO A 47 3.36 4.20 -13.50
CA PRO A 47 3.48 5.57 -13.98
C PRO A 47 4.16 6.54 -13.02
N PHE A 48 4.32 6.16 -11.75
CA PHE A 48 4.81 7.07 -10.70
C PHE A 48 6.24 6.79 -10.28
N ARG A 49 6.78 5.63 -10.61
CA ARG A 49 8.12 5.25 -10.19
C ARG A 49 9.16 6.17 -10.84
N GLY A 50 10.03 6.75 -9.99
CA GLY A 50 11.05 7.68 -10.44
C GLY A 50 10.54 9.07 -10.79
N ARG A 51 9.25 9.38 -10.50
CA ARG A 51 8.63 10.65 -10.87
C ARG A 51 8.63 11.68 -9.75
N TYR A 52 8.97 11.29 -8.53
CA TYR A 52 9.11 12.21 -7.40
C TYR A 52 10.17 11.70 -6.43
N ARG A 53 10.73 12.61 -5.63
CA ARG A 53 11.79 12.30 -4.67
C ARG A 53 11.58 13.00 -3.33
N THR A 54 10.49 13.76 -3.18
CA THR A 54 10.20 14.55 -1.99
C THR A 54 8.75 14.37 -1.58
N ALA A 55 8.44 14.69 -0.32
CA ALA A 55 7.07 14.69 0.16
C ALA A 55 6.18 15.62 -0.66
N LEU A 56 6.70 16.80 -1.01
CA LEU A 56 5.96 17.77 -1.82
C LEU A 56 5.66 17.21 -3.21
N GLY A 57 6.64 16.54 -3.84
CA GLY A 57 6.45 15.90 -5.14
C GLY A 57 5.41 14.80 -5.07
N ARG A 58 5.43 13.98 -4.00
CA ARG A 58 4.42 12.95 -3.77
C ARG A 58 3.04 13.58 -3.66
N GLU A 59 2.88 14.61 -2.85
CA GLU A 59 1.60 15.31 -2.66
C GLU A 59 1.06 15.89 -3.96
N ARG A 60 1.94 16.45 -4.81
CA ARG A 60 1.55 16.98 -6.11
C ARG A 60 0.98 15.90 -7.03
N ILE A 61 1.60 14.72 -7.03
CA ILE A 61 1.14 13.59 -7.84
C ILE A 61 -0.21 13.10 -7.31
N VAL A 62 -0.34 12.91 -6.00
CA VAL A 62 -1.61 12.49 -5.39
C VAL A 62 -2.73 13.48 -5.73
N ARG A 63 -2.45 14.76 -5.63
CA ARG A 63 -3.43 15.81 -5.97
C ARG A 63 -3.81 15.78 -7.45
N ARG A 64 -2.84 15.60 -8.33
CA ARG A 64 -3.07 15.49 -9.77
C ARG A 64 -3.95 14.30 -10.12
N GLU A 65 -3.79 13.19 -9.37
CA GLU A 65 -4.60 11.98 -9.56
C GLU A 65 -6.01 12.09 -8.99
N GLY A 66 -6.33 13.18 -8.33
CA GLY A 66 -7.66 13.38 -7.74
C GLY A 66 -7.78 12.93 -6.29
N GLY A 67 -6.64 12.72 -5.62
CA GLY A 67 -6.58 12.23 -4.24
C GLY A 67 -6.08 10.80 -4.15
N LEU A 68 -5.76 10.37 -2.94
CA LEU A 68 -5.14 9.06 -2.73
C LEU A 68 -6.08 7.91 -3.08
N LEU A 69 -7.38 8.03 -2.79
CA LEU A 69 -8.36 7.00 -3.15
C LEU A 69 -8.44 6.82 -4.67
N ALA A 70 -8.53 7.92 -5.41
CA ALA A 70 -8.58 7.85 -6.88
C ALA A 70 -7.30 7.26 -7.46
N MET A 71 -6.15 7.63 -6.91
CA MET A 71 -4.86 7.11 -7.32
C MET A 71 -4.77 5.60 -7.07
N MET A 72 -5.18 5.14 -5.89
CA MET A 72 -5.16 3.72 -5.55
C MET A 72 -6.16 2.91 -6.37
N GLN A 73 -7.34 3.47 -6.66
CA GLN A 73 -8.32 2.80 -7.51
C GLN A 73 -7.77 2.58 -8.91
N ARG A 74 -7.15 3.59 -9.50
CA ARG A 74 -6.52 3.43 -10.81
C ARG A 74 -5.37 2.43 -10.78
N GLY A 75 -4.61 2.40 -9.71
CA GLY A 75 -3.55 1.41 -9.50
C GLY A 75 -4.11 0.00 -9.41
N ALA A 76 -5.19 -0.19 -8.65
CA ALA A 76 -5.87 -1.48 -8.54
C ALA A 76 -6.42 -1.94 -9.88
N ASP A 77 -7.01 -1.03 -10.66
CA ASP A 77 -7.49 -1.34 -12.01
C ASP A 77 -6.33 -1.76 -12.92
N ARG A 78 -5.21 -1.06 -12.85
CA ARG A 78 -4.01 -1.38 -13.63
C ARG A 78 -3.45 -2.76 -13.28
N ALA A 79 -3.50 -3.14 -12.01
CA ALA A 79 -3.04 -4.44 -11.52
C ALA A 79 -4.14 -5.52 -11.60
N SER A 80 -5.34 -5.18 -12.07
CA SER A 80 -6.50 -6.07 -12.16
C SER A 80 -6.92 -6.63 -10.79
N LEU A 81 -6.81 -5.83 -9.74
CA LEU A 81 -7.26 -6.21 -8.41
C LEU A 81 -8.73 -5.93 -8.24
N GLN A 82 -9.45 -6.86 -7.63
CA GLN A 82 -10.87 -6.68 -7.35
C GLN A 82 -11.06 -6.08 -5.96
N GLN A 83 -12.01 -5.17 -5.85
CA GLN A 83 -12.42 -4.61 -4.57
C GLN A 83 -13.01 -5.70 -3.69
N THR A 84 -12.73 -5.64 -2.40
CA THR A 84 -13.28 -6.58 -1.41
C THR A 84 -13.87 -5.85 -0.22
N ALA A 85 -15.01 -6.33 0.26
CA ALA A 85 -15.61 -5.88 1.51
C ALA A 85 -15.13 -6.68 2.72
N SER A 86 -14.35 -7.74 2.48
CA SER A 86 -13.87 -8.67 3.53
C SER A 86 -12.38 -8.90 3.35
N PRO A 87 -11.55 -7.88 3.61
CA PRO A 87 -10.10 -8.02 3.41
C PRO A 87 -9.50 -9.11 4.31
N ARG A 88 -8.53 -9.82 3.74
CA ARG A 88 -7.78 -10.89 4.38
C ARG A 88 -6.31 -10.50 4.46
N PRO A 89 -5.52 -11.16 5.32
CA PRO A 89 -4.07 -10.91 5.35
C PRO A 89 -3.45 -10.96 3.95
N GLY A 90 -2.69 -9.92 3.61
CA GLY A 90 -2.09 -9.75 2.29
C GLY A 90 -2.89 -8.86 1.34
N ASP A 91 -4.16 -8.59 1.62
CA ASP A 91 -4.93 -7.62 0.84
C ASP A 91 -4.44 -6.20 1.17
N VAL A 92 -4.74 -5.27 0.28
CA VAL A 92 -4.29 -3.88 0.43
C VAL A 92 -5.48 -2.94 0.49
N GLY A 93 -5.25 -1.75 1.02
CA GLY A 93 -6.33 -0.78 1.09
C GLY A 93 -5.88 0.61 1.46
N LEU A 94 -6.85 1.50 1.43
CA LEU A 94 -6.74 2.84 1.98
C LEU A 94 -7.47 2.83 3.31
N VAL A 95 -6.76 3.16 4.38
CA VAL A 95 -7.29 3.13 5.74
C VAL A 95 -7.05 4.46 6.43
N SER A 96 -7.85 4.74 7.47
CA SER A 96 -7.66 5.89 8.34
C SER A 96 -7.02 5.42 9.64
N MET A 97 -5.85 5.97 9.96
CA MET A 97 -5.13 5.71 11.21
C MET A 97 -4.66 7.04 11.78
N SER A 98 -4.97 7.31 13.04
CA SER A 98 -4.54 8.53 13.74
C SER A 98 -4.88 9.80 12.95
N GLY A 99 -6.04 9.82 12.32
CA GLY A 99 -6.51 10.95 11.51
C GLY A 99 -5.87 11.09 10.14
N LEU A 100 -5.01 10.16 9.74
CA LEU A 100 -4.35 10.16 8.44
C LEU A 100 -4.90 9.05 7.56
N GLU A 101 -5.05 9.34 6.27
CA GLU A 101 -5.37 8.31 5.27
C GLU A 101 -4.06 7.74 4.72
N LEU A 102 -3.92 6.44 4.83
CA LEU A 102 -2.69 5.73 4.48
C LEU A 102 -2.98 4.52 3.61
N ALA A 103 -2.11 4.31 2.62
CA ALA A 103 -2.05 3.04 1.92
C ALA A 103 -1.44 2.00 2.86
N ALA A 104 -2.07 0.83 2.97
CA ALA A 104 -1.67 -0.17 3.95
C ALA A 104 -1.96 -1.59 3.48
N ILE A 105 -1.35 -2.55 4.19
CA ILE A 105 -1.51 -3.99 3.95
C ILE A 105 -2.27 -4.58 5.12
N CYS A 106 -3.31 -5.35 4.82
CA CYS A 106 -4.12 -6.04 5.83
C CYS A 106 -3.33 -7.19 6.46
N LEU A 107 -3.37 -7.27 7.80
CA LEU A 107 -2.79 -8.37 8.57
C LEU A 107 -3.86 -9.19 9.29
N GLY A 108 -5.13 -8.88 9.04
CA GLY A 108 -6.29 -9.40 9.75
C GLY A 108 -7.09 -8.24 10.30
N THR A 109 -7.19 -8.10 11.61
CA THR A 109 -7.84 -6.93 12.23
C THR A 109 -6.93 -5.70 12.22
N ARG A 110 -5.62 -5.91 12.17
CA ARG A 110 -4.64 -4.83 12.10
C ARG A 110 -4.15 -4.65 10.68
N TRP A 111 -3.62 -3.47 10.41
CA TRP A 111 -3.06 -3.10 9.12
C TRP A 111 -1.67 -2.53 9.31
N ALA A 112 -0.81 -2.76 8.33
CA ALA A 112 0.57 -2.29 8.34
C ALA A 112 0.74 -1.20 7.28
N ALA A 113 1.28 -0.06 7.69
CA ALA A 113 1.62 1.05 6.80
C ALA A 113 3.09 1.43 6.98
N LYS A 114 3.72 1.82 5.90
CA LYS A 114 5.12 2.27 5.94
C LYS A 114 5.20 3.68 6.49
N GLY A 115 5.96 3.83 7.56
CA GLY A 115 6.35 5.12 8.13
C GLY A 115 7.86 5.17 8.28
N SER A 116 8.38 5.80 9.31
CA SER A 116 9.83 5.77 9.61
C SER A 116 10.32 4.35 9.96
N GLY A 117 9.42 3.48 10.33
CA GLY A 117 9.53 2.04 10.40
C GLY A 117 8.26 1.48 9.81
N VAL A 118 7.57 0.62 10.53
CA VAL A 118 6.24 0.14 10.16
C VAL A 118 5.27 0.54 11.26
N VAL A 119 4.10 1.05 10.86
CA VAL A 119 2.99 1.32 11.77
C VAL A 119 2.01 0.17 11.64
N VAL A 120 1.76 -0.54 12.73
CA VAL A 120 0.79 -1.64 12.77
C VAL A 120 -0.29 -1.28 13.78
N ALA A 121 -1.51 -1.15 13.32
CA ALA A 121 -2.63 -0.76 14.17
C ALA A 121 -3.95 -1.22 13.57
N GLU A 122 -4.97 -1.29 14.41
CA GLU A 122 -6.35 -1.43 13.95
C GLU A 122 -6.82 -0.07 13.43
N PRO A 123 -7.26 0.04 12.19
CA PRO A 123 -7.63 1.34 11.63
C PRO A 123 -8.96 1.82 12.20
N GLU A 124 -9.12 3.15 12.24
CA GLU A 124 -10.39 3.77 12.61
C GLU A 124 -11.46 3.48 11.56
N LYS A 125 -11.03 3.39 10.28
CA LYS A 125 -11.90 3.14 9.15
C LYS A 125 -11.11 2.50 8.01
N ILE A 126 -11.72 1.52 7.34
CA ILE A 126 -11.25 1.00 6.06
C ILE A 126 -12.06 1.72 4.98
N ILE A 127 -11.41 2.57 4.22
CA ILE A 127 -12.10 3.38 3.20
C ILE A 127 -12.39 2.53 1.98
N ARG A 128 -11.42 1.77 1.53
CA ARG A 128 -11.57 0.81 0.44
C ARG A 128 -10.45 -0.22 0.50
N ALA A 129 -10.74 -1.45 0.13
CA ALA A 129 -9.76 -2.53 0.11
C ALA A 129 -9.85 -3.34 -1.18
N TRP A 130 -8.75 -3.93 -1.58
CA TRP A 130 -8.63 -4.76 -2.78
C TRP A 130 -7.95 -6.07 -2.47
N ARG A 131 -8.40 -7.11 -3.15
CA ARG A 131 -7.85 -8.48 -3.01
C ARG A 131 -6.55 -8.59 -3.80
N VAL A 132 -5.52 -9.10 -3.12
CA VAL A 132 -4.21 -9.33 -3.74
C VAL A 132 -3.91 -10.82 -3.98
#